data_3ad55253a6e6a85fb2eb14d935e49c3f
#
_entry.id   3ad55253a6e6a85fb2eb14d935e49c3f
#
_cell.length_a   1.000
_cell.length_b   1.000
_cell.length_c   1.000
_cell.angle_alpha   90.00
_cell.angle_beta   90.00
_cell.angle_gamma   90.00
#
_symmetry.space_group_name_H-M   'P 1'
#
loop_
_entity.id
_entity.type
_entity.pdbx_description
1 polymer ?
#
loop_
_entity_poly.entity_id
_entity_poly.type
_entity_poly.pdbx_seq_one_letter_code
_entity_poly.pdbx_strand_id
1 'polypeptide(L)'
;MHEGKTSNPQQSTGDSKSDRHIRVFVSSTFRDMVEDRNALMTHCWPELRRFCRERQVELSEVDLRWGVSEEQSTRKETVKLCLDEINACRPFFIGLLGSRYGWVPDDDALTDDLKEEQPWLRDLHGRSVTELEILHGVINNPDMAGRAFFYFRDPAFRKE
;
A
#
# COMPACT_ATOMS: atom_id res chain seq x y z
N MET A 1 15.35 -47.16 45.02
CA MET A 1 14.43 -46.03 45.13
C MET A 1 14.98 -44.90 44.27
N HIS A 2 14.50 -44.76 43.06
CA HIS A 2 14.75 -43.56 42.24
C HIS A 2 13.47 -43.26 41.51
N GLU A 3 12.85 -42.16 41.94
CA GLU A 3 11.62 -41.61 41.31
C GLU A 3 11.99 -40.89 40.02
N GLY A 4 11.39 -41.34 38.92
CA GLY A 4 11.46 -40.69 37.65
C GLY A 4 10.46 -39.52 37.57
N LYS A 5 10.96 -38.30 37.41
CA LYS A 5 10.16 -37.13 37.03
C LYS A 5 9.89 -37.15 35.53
N THR A 6 8.69 -37.42 35.15
CA THR A 6 8.15 -37.17 33.79
C THR A 6 7.87 -35.67 33.63
N SER A 7 8.68 -35.01 32.86
CA SER A 7 8.44 -33.65 32.39
C SER A 7 7.51 -33.69 31.19
N ASN A 8 6.34 -33.11 31.36
CA ASN A 8 5.33 -32.89 30.33
C ASN A 8 5.78 -31.70 29.45
N PRO A 9 5.86 -31.82 28.10
CA PRO A 9 6.12 -30.68 27.24
C PRO A 9 4.81 -29.90 27.08
N GLN A 10 4.76 -28.72 27.67
CA GLN A 10 3.72 -27.73 27.34
C GLN A 10 3.84 -27.36 25.90
N GLN A 11 2.85 -27.75 25.12
CA GLN A 11 2.60 -27.21 23.78
C GLN A 11 2.24 -25.73 23.92
N SER A 12 3.14 -24.88 23.51
CA SER A 12 2.86 -23.48 23.26
C SER A 12 1.99 -23.38 22.01
N THR A 13 0.69 -23.18 22.19
CA THR A 13 -0.19 -22.73 21.13
C THR A 13 0.17 -21.29 20.80
N GLY A 14 1.16 -21.11 19.93
CA GLY A 14 1.52 -19.84 19.35
C GLY A 14 0.36 -19.31 18.51
N ASP A 15 -0.04 -18.13 18.84
CA ASP A 15 -1.16 -17.35 18.33
C ASP A 15 -1.04 -17.14 16.81
N SER A 16 -1.80 -17.88 16.02
CA SER A 16 -1.85 -17.78 14.55
C SER A 16 -2.72 -16.61 14.06
N LYS A 17 -2.77 -15.51 14.82
CA LYS A 17 -3.57 -14.32 14.47
C LYS A 17 -2.93 -13.44 13.38
N SER A 18 -1.62 -13.53 13.14
CA SER A 18 -0.94 -12.65 12.19
C SER A 18 -1.13 -13.04 10.71
N ASP A 19 -1.48 -14.30 10.43
CA ASP A 19 -1.58 -14.81 9.05
C ASP A 19 -2.93 -14.53 8.34
N ARG A 20 -3.87 -13.86 8.99
CA ARG A 20 -5.23 -13.65 8.46
C ARG A 20 -5.57 -12.17 8.27
N HIS A 21 -4.58 -11.33 8.13
CA HIS A 21 -4.75 -9.92 7.85
C HIS A 21 -4.29 -9.60 6.44
N ILE A 22 -5.21 -9.11 5.61
CA ILE A 22 -4.93 -8.61 4.27
C ILE A 22 -4.89 -7.09 4.32
N ARG A 23 -3.78 -6.51 3.89
CA ARG A 23 -3.64 -5.07 3.68
C ARG A 23 -3.55 -4.80 2.19
N VAL A 24 -4.26 -3.80 1.72
CA VAL A 24 -4.29 -3.41 0.30
C VAL A 24 -3.85 -1.97 0.17
N PHE A 25 -2.79 -1.73 -0.58
CA PHE A 25 -2.35 -0.38 -0.90
C PHE A 25 -3.16 0.19 -2.06
N VAL A 26 -3.64 1.43 -1.92
CA VAL A 26 -4.37 2.14 -2.98
C VAL A 26 -3.55 3.33 -3.45
N SER A 27 -3.00 3.21 -4.65
CA SER A 27 -2.24 4.26 -5.33
C SER A 27 -3.13 5.01 -6.33
N SER A 28 -3.10 6.32 -6.32
CA SER A 28 -3.68 7.18 -7.37
C SER A 28 -3.24 8.63 -7.20
N THR A 29 -3.48 9.43 -8.23
CA THR A 29 -3.45 10.89 -8.10
C THR A 29 -4.61 11.37 -7.22
N PHE A 30 -4.36 12.40 -6.36
CA PHE A 30 -5.35 12.80 -5.35
C PHE A 30 -6.51 13.61 -5.93
N ARG A 31 -6.23 14.57 -6.83
CA ARG A 31 -7.22 15.56 -7.22
C ARG A 31 -8.29 15.04 -8.15
N ASP A 32 -7.93 14.25 -9.13
CA ASP A 32 -8.84 13.76 -10.16
C ASP A 32 -9.49 12.42 -9.83
N MET A 33 -8.93 11.66 -8.87
CA MET A 33 -9.45 10.34 -8.46
C MET A 33 -10.20 10.36 -7.11
N VAL A 34 -10.57 11.54 -6.61
CA VAL A 34 -11.24 11.68 -5.30
C VAL A 34 -12.55 10.90 -5.24
N GLU A 35 -13.36 10.98 -6.28
CA GLU A 35 -14.69 10.32 -6.30
C GLU A 35 -14.56 8.81 -6.45
N ASP A 36 -13.61 8.34 -7.26
CA ASP A 36 -13.35 6.90 -7.40
C ASP A 36 -12.89 6.31 -6.06
N ARG A 37 -12.00 7.00 -5.37
CA ARG A 37 -11.59 6.60 -4.01
C ARG A 37 -12.75 6.64 -3.02
N ASN A 38 -13.60 7.66 -3.07
CA ASN A 38 -14.79 7.73 -2.23
C ASN A 38 -15.76 6.59 -2.54
N ALA A 39 -15.94 6.23 -3.80
CA ALA A 39 -16.76 5.09 -4.20
C ALA A 39 -16.20 3.76 -3.66
N LEU A 40 -14.88 3.57 -3.71
CA LEU A 40 -14.25 2.42 -3.06
C LEU A 40 -14.56 2.38 -1.56
N MET A 41 -14.39 3.51 -0.86
CA MET A 41 -14.60 3.60 0.59
C MET A 41 -16.05 3.36 1.00
N THR A 42 -17.01 3.86 0.22
CA THR A 42 -18.43 3.81 0.58
C THR A 42 -19.14 2.53 0.11
N HIS A 43 -18.68 1.93 -0.98
CA HIS A 43 -19.36 0.79 -1.59
C HIS A 43 -18.52 -0.49 -1.56
N CYS A 44 -17.27 -0.44 -2.04
CA CYS A 44 -16.50 -1.67 -2.23
C CYS A 44 -15.90 -2.22 -0.92
N TRP A 45 -15.23 -1.37 -0.13
CA TRP A 45 -14.57 -1.83 1.09
C TRP A 45 -15.52 -2.39 2.14
N PRO A 46 -16.71 -1.82 2.39
CA PRO A 46 -17.65 -2.42 3.35
C PRO A 46 -18.08 -3.83 2.97
N GLU A 47 -18.33 -4.08 1.69
CA GLU A 47 -18.69 -5.42 1.18
C GLU A 47 -17.52 -6.40 1.29
N LEU A 48 -16.33 -5.99 0.86
CA LEU A 48 -15.13 -6.81 0.94
C LEU A 48 -14.77 -7.15 2.39
N ARG A 49 -14.86 -6.19 3.31
CA ARG A 49 -14.62 -6.43 4.74
C ARG A 49 -15.65 -7.41 5.32
N ARG A 50 -16.93 -7.31 4.91
CA ARG A 50 -17.95 -8.28 5.32
C ARG A 50 -17.59 -9.68 4.82
N PHE A 51 -17.27 -9.81 3.54
CA PHE A 51 -16.86 -11.07 2.92
C PHE A 51 -15.62 -11.69 3.58
N CYS A 52 -14.63 -10.86 3.94
CA CYS A 52 -13.43 -11.31 4.65
C CYS A 52 -13.73 -11.76 6.07
N ARG A 53 -14.55 -11.00 6.82
CA ARG A 53 -14.95 -11.36 8.20
C ARG A 53 -15.69 -12.70 8.27
N GLU A 54 -16.56 -12.99 7.31
CA GLU A 54 -17.24 -14.28 7.23
C GLU A 54 -16.26 -15.45 7.10
N ARG A 55 -15.01 -15.17 6.66
CA ARG A 55 -13.92 -16.15 6.50
C ARG A 55 -12.83 -16.00 7.56
N GLN A 56 -13.11 -15.23 8.60
CA GLN A 56 -12.16 -14.95 9.68
C GLN A 56 -10.86 -14.29 9.18
N VAL A 57 -10.97 -13.46 8.14
CA VAL A 57 -9.88 -12.65 7.58
C VAL A 57 -10.17 -11.18 7.91
N GLU A 58 -9.18 -10.48 8.42
CA GLU A 58 -9.20 -9.05 8.57
C GLU A 58 -8.74 -8.39 7.26
N LEU A 59 -9.45 -7.36 6.80
CA LEU A 59 -9.10 -6.58 5.62
C LEU A 59 -8.97 -5.12 5.98
N SER A 60 -7.84 -4.52 5.67
CA SER A 60 -7.63 -3.07 5.74
C SER A 60 -7.06 -2.54 4.44
N GLU A 61 -7.54 -1.38 4.04
CA GLU A 61 -6.96 -0.59 2.97
C GLU A 61 -6.03 0.47 3.54
N VAL A 62 -4.98 0.78 2.79
CA VAL A 62 -4.07 1.88 3.06
C VAL A 62 -4.23 2.90 1.94
N ASP A 63 -4.92 3.97 2.25
CA ASP A 63 -5.12 5.14 1.39
C ASP A 63 -4.48 6.35 2.08
N LEU A 64 -3.26 6.72 1.67
CA LEU A 64 -2.48 7.77 2.33
C LEU A 64 -3.07 9.17 2.20
N ARG A 65 -4.14 9.34 1.42
CA ARG A 65 -4.89 10.58 1.33
C ARG A 65 -5.34 11.13 2.70
N TRP A 66 -5.61 10.23 3.66
CA TRP A 66 -6.14 10.58 4.98
C TRP A 66 -5.06 10.78 6.05
N GLY A 67 -3.80 10.45 5.76
CA GLY A 67 -2.72 10.48 6.74
C GLY A 67 -1.68 11.58 6.52
N VAL A 68 -1.70 12.21 5.35
CA VAL A 68 -0.71 13.24 4.99
C VAL A 68 -1.45 14.58 4.86
N SER A 69 -1.63 15.28 5.99
CA SER A 69 -2.04 16.68 5.94
C SER A 69 -0.90 17.48 5.30
N GLU A 70 -1.25 18.40 4.40
CA GLU A 70 -0.28 19.27 3.68
C GLU A 70 0.65 20.05 4.64
N GLU A 71 0.30 20.11 5.92
CA GLU A 71 1.03 20.86 6.96
C GLU A 71 1.96 19.97 7.81
N GLN A 72 1.79 18.66 7.86
CA GLN A 72 2.49 17.77 8.80
C GLN A 72 3.57 16.88 8.18
N SER A 73 3.53 16.62 6.89
CA SER A 73 4.64 15.94 6.25
C SER A 73 5.55 16.98 5.60
N THR A 74 6.73 17.13 6.14
CA THR A 74 7.81 17.60 5.29
C THR A 74 7.77 16.73 4.03
N ARG A 75 7.66 17.36 2.86
CA ARG A 75 7.60 16.68 1.54
C ARG A 75 8.67 15.59 1.38
N LYS A 76 9.73 15.68 2.20
CA LYS A 76 10.85 14.73 2.29
C LYS A 76 10.47 13.34 2.84
N GLU A 77 9.48 13.27 3.74
CA GLU A 77 9.09 12.00 4.37
C GLU A 77 7.98 11.28 3.59
N THR A 78 7.28 12.00 2.71
CA THR A 78 6.11 11.45 2.00
C THR A 78 6.49 10.27 1.10
N VAL A 79 7.57 10.37 0.33
CA VAL A 79 7.99 9.28 -0.58
C VAL A 79 8.37 8.05 0.23
N LYS A 80 9.17 8.22 1.28
CA LYS A 80 9.57 7.10 2.15
C LYS A 80 8.34 6.43 2.76
N LEU A 81 7.42 7.20 3.30
CA LEU A 81 6.18 6.67 3.89
C LEU A 81 5.37 5.85 2.88
N CYS A 82 5.21 6.34 1.65
CA CYS A 82 4.52 5.61 0.59
C CYS A 82 5.19 4.25 0.32
N LEU A 83 6.50 4.23 0.17
CA LEU A 83 7.24 3.00 -0.13
C LEU A 83 7.19 2.00 1.04
N ASP A 84 7.29 2.47 2.27
CA ASP A 84 7.20 1.64 3.48
C ASP A 84 5.79 1.03 3.61
N GLU A 85 4.73 1.81 3.37
CA GLU A 85 3.36 1.32 3.42
C GLU A 85 3.06 0.31 2.29
N ILE A 86 3.62 0.51 1.08
CA ILE A 86 3.54 -0.47 0.00
C ILE A 86 4.15 -1.79 0.43
N ASN A 87 5.35 -1.77 1.05
CA ASN A 87 6.01 -2.98 1.55
C ASN A 87 5.15 -3.70 2.59
N ALA A 88 4.52 -2.94 3.50
CA ALA A 88 3.64 -3.48 4.53
C ALA A 88 2.31 -4.03 3.99
N CYS A 89 1.89 -3.61 2.79
CA CYS A 89 0.66 -4.07 2.12
C CYS A 89 0.89 -5.23 1.14
N ARG A 90 2.14 -5.58 0.85
CA ARG A 90 2.40 -6.70 -0.08
C ARG A 90 1.66 -7.96 0.35
N PRO A 91 1.10 -8.69 -0.59
CA PRO A 91 1.24 -8.57 -2.05
C PRO A 91 0.09 -7.82 -2.77
N PHE A 92 -0.73 -7.03 -2.10
CA PHE A 92 -1.94 -6.47 -2.70
C PHE A 92 -1.81 -4.98 -2.99
N PHE A 93 -2.05 -4.63 -4.27
CA PHE A 93 -1.93 -3.26 -4.77
C PHE A 93 -3.09 -2.93 -5.72
N ILE A 94 -3.68 -1.75 -5.57
CA ILE A 94 -4.67 -1.20 -6.48
C ILE A 94 -4.18 0.14 -6.99
N GLY A 95 -4.06 0.27 -8.31
CA GLY A 95 -3.75 1.53 -9.00
C GLY A 95 -4.98 2.12 -9.66
N LEU A 96 -5.35 3.35 -9.32
CA LEU A 96 -6.41 4.11 -9.98
C LEU A 96 -5.77 5.21 -10.81
N LEU A 97 -5.88 5.11 -12.13
CA LEU A 97 -5.18 5.99 -13.07
C LEU A 97 -6.18 6.80 -13.89
N GLY A 98 -6.05 8.11 -13.81
CA GLY A 98 -6.81 9.08 -14.57
C GLY A 98 -5.94 9.79 -15.62
N SER A 99 -6.29 11.04 -15.91
CA SER A 99 -5.60 11.87 -16.91
C SER A 99 -4.43 12.68 -16.34
N ARG A 100 -4.24 12.68 -15.02
CA ARG A 100 -3.18 13.47 -14.38
C ARG A 100 -1.98 12.57 -14.09
N TYR A 101 -0.78 13.15 -14.25
CA TYR A 101 0.48 12.47 -13.94
C TYR A 101 0.75 12.37 -12.43
N GLY A 102 0.23 13.33 -11.67
CA GLY A 102 0.43 13.41 -10.23
C GLY A 102 1.53 14.40 -9.82
N TRP A 103 1.76 14.48 -8.52
CA TRP A 103 2.78 15.35 -7.96
C TRP A 103 4.18 14.76 -8.17
N VAL A 104 5.08 15.58 -8.70
CA VAL A 104 6.49 15.27 -8.83
C VAL A 104 7.20 15.87 -7.60
N PRO A 105 7.85 15.05 -6.77
CA PRO A 105 8.59 15.55 -5.62
C PRO A 105 9.83 16.33 -6.09
N ASP A 106 10.20 17.34 -5.30
CA ASP A 106 11.47 18.03 -5.48
C ASP A 106 12.64 17.08 -5.17
N ASP A 107 13.82 17.32 -5.71
CA ASP A 107 15.00 16.46 -5.51
C ASP A 107 15.34 16.26 -4.02
N ASP A 108 15.04 17.25 -3.19
CA ASP A 108 15.18 17.19 -1.73
C ASP A 108 14.29 16.12 -1.05
N ALA A 109 13.19 15.72 -1.68
CA ALA A 109 12.31 14.70 -1.13
C ALA A 109 12.86 13.28 -1.33
N LEU A 110 13.80 13.12 -2.24
CA LEU A 110 14.56 11.89 -2.46
C LEU A 110 15.90 12.00 -1.70
N THR A 111 15.84 11.85 -0.38
CA THR A 111 17.02 11.98 0.50
C THR A 111 18.09 10.94 0.18
N ASP A 112 19.33 11.20 0.57
CA ASP A 112 20.43 10.27 0.36
C ASP A 112 20.19 8.96 1.10
N ASP A 113 19.65 9.00 2.33
CA ASP A 113 19.27 7.81 3.10
C ASP A 113 18.25 6.96 2.33
N LEU A 114 17.23 7.60 1.74
CA LEU A 114 16.23 6.89 0.93
C LEU A 114 16.84 6.27 -0.34
N LYS A 115 17.80 6.96 -0.97
CA LYS A 115 18.53 6.44 -2.13
C LYS A 115 19.52 5.32 -1.77
N GLU A 116 19.98 5.27 -0.53
CA GLU A 116 20.77 4.13 -0.02
C GLU A 116 19.87 2.91 0.25
N GLU A 117 18.71 3.12 0.88
CA GLU A 117 17.71 2.07 1.09
C GLU A 117 17.10 1.56 -0.22
N GLN A 118 16.92 2.44 -1.19
CA GLN A 118 16.27 2.18 -2.48
C GLN A 118 17.16 2.66 -3.65
N PRO A 119 18.22 1.91 -4.03
CA PRO A 119 19.21 2.35 -5.03
C PRO A 119 18.62 2.67 -6.41
N TRP A 120 17.47 2.08 -6.76
CA TRP A 120 16.78 2.33 -8.03
C TRP A 120 16.22 3.76 -8.15
N LEU A 121 16.09 4.50 -7.03
CA LEU A 121 15.66 5.91 -7.04
C LEU A 121 16.75 6.87 -7.55
N ARG A 122 18.01 6.45 -7.60
CA ARG A 122 19.14 7.35 -7.94
C ARG A 122 19.04 7.93 -9.34
N ASP A 123 18.51 7.16 -10.28
CA ASP A 123 18.40 7.52 -11.68
C ASP A 123 17.00 8.03 -12.09
N LEU A 124 16.10 8.18 -11.12
CA LEU A 124 14.71 8.54 -11.37
C LEU A 124 14.42 10.00 -10.96
N HIS A 125 14.76 10.93 -11.85
CA HIS A 125 14.40 12.34 -11.70
C HIS A 125 13.08 12.66 -12.41
N GLY A 126 12.29 13.58 -11.85
CA GLY A 126 11.08 14.08 -12.48
C GLY A 126 9.92 13.06 -12.55
N ARG A 127 9.95 12.01 -11.74
CA ARG A 127 8.87 11.02 -11.64
C ARG A 127 7.85 11.41 -10.59
N SER A 128 6.56 11.22 -10.89
CA SER A 128 5.52 11.48 -9.89
C SER A 128 5.54 10.43 -8.77
N VAL A 129 5.04 10.79 -7.59
CA VAL A 129 4.91 9.84 -6.47
C VAL A 129 4.09 8.63 -6.89
N THR A 130 3.00 8.82 -7.62
CA THR A 130 2.18 7.71 -8.15
C THR A 130 2.99 6.76 -9.04
N GLU A 131 3.88 7.28 -9.89
CA GLU A 131 4.76 6.43 -10.70
C GLU A 131 5.79 5.70 -9.84
N LEU A 132 6.38 6.37 -8.83
CA LEU A 132 7.31 5.72 -7.90
C LEU A 132 6.63 4.60 -7.11
N GLU A 133 5.38 4.80 -6.68
CA GLU A 133 4.57 3.77 -6.02
C GLU A 133 4.35 2.55 -6.93
N ILE A 134 4.03 2.77 -8.20
CA ILE A 134 3.81 1.68 -9.18
C ILE A 134 5.12 0.95 -9.47
N LEU A 135 6.22 1.67 -9.67
CA LEU A 135 7.54 1.08 -9.88
C LEU A 135 7.94 0.20 -8.70
N HIS A 136 7.85 0.74 -7.47
CA HIS A 136 8.23 0.02 -6.26
C HIS A 136 7.29 -1.14 -5.94
N GLY A 137 6.00 -0.88 -6.01
CA GLY A 137 4.97 -1.84 -5.60
C GLY A 137 4.76 -2.98 -6.58
N VAL A 138 4.99 -2.75 -7.86
CA VAL A 138 4.58 -3.70 -8.91
C VAL A 138 5.69 -4.01 -9.91
N ILE A 139 6.22 -3.01 -10.61
CA ILE A 139 7.08 -3.24 -11.78
C ILE A 139 8.42 -3.85 -11.36
N ASN A 140 9.03 -3.33 -10.30
CA ASN A 140 10.30 -3.84 -9.76
C ASN A 140 10.14 -5.12 -8.92
N ASN A 141 8.92 -5.68 -8.87
CA ASN A 141 8.61 -6.82 -8.01
C ASN A 141 7.82 -7.89 -8.78
N PRO A 142 8.47 -8.90 -9.36
CA PRO A 142 7.82 -9.96 -10.13
C PRO A 142 6.76 -10.74 -9.35
N ASP A 143 6.88 -10.83 -8.03
CA ASP A 143 5.94 -11.57 -7.17
C ASP A 143 4.57 -10.90 -7.08
N MET A 144 4.46 -9.65 -7.54
CA MET A 144 3.20 -8.91 -7.60
C MET A 144 2.32 -9.26 -8.81
N ALA A 145 2.82 -10.07 -9.73
CA ALA A 145 2.04 -10.51 -10.89
C ALA A 145 0.75 -11.24 -10.45
N GLY A 146 -0.39 -10.77 -10.95
CA GLY A 146 -1.71 -11.31 -10.61
C GLY A 146 -2.30 -10.85 -9.26
N ARG A 147 -1.61 -9.96 -8.54
CA ARG A 147 -2.06 -9.40 -7.25
C ARG A 147 -2.11 -7.88 -7.23
N ALA A 148 -1.70 -7.26 -8.31
CA ALA A 148 -1.85 -5.83 -8.57
C ALA A 148 -2.95 -5.62 -9.61
N PHE A 149 -3.87 -4.71 -9.32
CA PHE A 149 -5.02 -4.41 -10.17
C PHE A 149 -5.00 -2.94 -10.55
N PHE A 150 -5.09 -2.66 -11.87
CA PHE A 150 -5.09 -1.31 -12.39
C PHE A 150 -6.42 -0.98 -13.04
N TYR A 151 -6.98 0.13 -12.65
CA TYR A 151 -8.21 0.69 -13.20
C TYR A 151 -7.90 2.01 -13.88
N PHE A 152 -8.20 2.08 -15.18
CA PHE A 152 -7.96 3.26 -15.97
C PHE A 152 -9.30 3.98 -16.18
N ARG A 153 -9.36 5.25 -15.80
CA ARG A 153 -10.54 6.07 -16.13
C ARG A 153 -10.58 6.32 -17.63
N ASP A 154 -11.74 6.09 -18.24
CA ASP A 154 -11.96 6.42 -19.64
C ASP A 154 -11.68 7.91 -19.88
N PRO A 155 -10.79 8.28 -20.83
CA PRO A 155 -10.53 9.69 -21.17
C PRO A 155 -11.77 10.46 -21.63
N ALA A 156 -12.80 9.76 -22.14
CA ALA A 156 -14.06 10.36 -22.51
C ALA A 156 -14.93 10.75 -21.29
N PHE A 157 -14.60 10.20 -20.08
CA PHE A 157 -15.30 10.58 -18.86
C PHE A 157 -14.89 11.99 -18.45
N ARG A 158 -15.75 12.94 -18.78
CA ARG A 158 -15.63 14.33 -18.35
C ARG A 158 -16.69 14.60 -17.30
N LYS A 159 -16.31 15.20 -16.18
CA LYS A 159 -17.27 15.83 -15.30
C LYS A 159 -17.79 17.09 -16.01
N GLU A 160 -19.10 17.19 -16.18
CA GLU A 160 -19.77 18.44 -16.47
C GLU A 160 -19.74 19.37 -15.26
#